data_184be4672175cb455f81a3caa3779de5
#
_entry.id   184be4672175cb455f81a3caa3779de5
#
_cell.length_a   1.000
_cell.length_b   1.000
_cell.length_c   1.000
_cell.angle_alpha   90.00
_cell.angle_beta   90.00
_cell.angle_gamma   90.00
#
_symmetry.space_group_name_H-M   'P 1'
#
loop_
_entity.id
_entity.type
_entity.pdbx_description
1 polymer ?
#
loop_
_entity_poly.entity_id
_entity_poly.type
_entity_poly.pdbx_seq_one_letter_code
_entity_poly.pdbx_strand_id
1 'polypeptide(L)'
;MIGPALYKNPGFDPVKDFTPVAPIATAGYVLVAHPSFAANTVAELVTLAKASPGKYAIASAGNGTLNHLIGEMLQKAAGIQLQHIPYKGSAAAATDVVGGQVPLSVQSLPSAIAFIKAGKLKVLGVVNEKRVAALPDAPTIGETIKGFGQAPWYALFAPAGTSAPIVAQLQAEVARALEHKDVVEKL
;
A
#
# COMPACT_ATOMS: atom_id res chain seq x y z
N MET A 1 -5.15 12.25 -3.59
CA MET A 1 -4.06 12.81 -2.76
C MET A 1 -4.50 12.80 -1.30
N ILE A 2 -3.63 12.36 -0.38
CA ILE A 2 -3.96 12.13 1.04
C ILE A 2 -3.64 13.35 1.90
N GLY A 3 -2.57 14.09 1.55
CA GLY A 3 -2.05 15.21 2.33
C GLY A 3 -3.09 16.24 2.81
N PRO A 4 -3.98 16.74 1.95
CA PRO A 4 -5.00 17.71 2.36
C PRO A 4 -5.98 17.24 3.41
N ALA A 5 -6.19 15.92 3.51
CA ALA A 5 -7.05 15.34 4.55
C ALA A 5 -6.34 15.16 5.90
N LEU A 6 -5.01 15.18 5.92
CA LEU A 6 -4.19 14.93 7.12
C LEU A 6 -3.57 16.19 7.71
N TYR A 7 -3.23 17.16 6.89
CA TYR A 7 -2.53 18.37 7.31
C TYR A 7 -3.44 19.58 7.25
N LYS A 8 -3.46 20.38 8.33
CA LYS A 8 -4.26 21.64 8.38
C LYS A 8 -3.86 22.64 7.28
N ASN A 9 -2.57 22.68 6.94
CA ASN A 9 -2.01 23.55 5.91
C ASN A 9 -1.08 22.73 5.00
N PRO A 10 -1.60 22.02 4.01
CA PRO A 10 -0.79 21.19 3.11
C PRO A 10 0.07 22.02 2.13
N GLY A 11 -0.16 23.32 2.03
CA GLY A 11 0.56 24.22 1.12
C GLY A 11 0.09 24.14 -0.33
N PHE A 12 -0.92 23.34 -0.64
CA PHE A 12 -1.49 23.21 -1.99
C PHE A 12 -2.94 22.72 -1.93
N ASP A 13 -3.70 23.02 -3.00
CA ASP A 13 -5.03 22.48 -3.25
C ASP A 13 -4.91 21.35 -4.30
N PRO A 14 -5.27 20.11 -3.96
CA PRO A 14 -5.08 18.96 -4.85
C PRO A 14 -5.92 18.99 -6.13
N VAL A 15 -6.94 19.83 -6.18
CA VAL A 15 -7.84 19.98 -7.34
C VAL A 15 -7.48 21.18 -8.18
N LYS A 16 -7.13 22.31 -7.52
CA LYS A 16 -6.90 23.60 -8.23
C LYS A 16 -5.45 23.76 -8.70
N ASP A 17 -4.47 23.22 -7.96
CA ASP A 17 -3.06 23.46 -8.22
C ASP A 17 -2.43 22.45 -9.18
N PHE A 18 -3.21 21.45 -9.64
CA PHE A 18 -2.71 20.39 -10.52
C PHE A 18 -3.65 20.12 -11.71
N THR A 19 -3.04 19.86 -12.84
CA THR A 19 -3.70 19.36 -14.06
C THR A 19 -3.37 17.88 -14.23
N PRO A 20 -4.36 16.97 -14.32
CA PRO A 20 -4.08 15.56 -14.58
C PRO A 20 -3.49 15.35 -15.97
N VAL A 21 -2.44 14.54 -16.08
CA VAL A 21 -1.78 14.20 -17.34
C VAL A 21 -2.16 12.78 -17.75
N ALA A 22 -1.75 11.76 -17.00
CA ALA A 22 -2.04 10.38 -17.35
C ALA A 22 -2.04 9.45 -16.12
N PRO A 23 -2.88 8.41 -16.09
CA PRO A 23 -2.70 7.29 -15.18
C PRO A 23 -1.43 6.52 -15.59
N ILE A 24 -0.67 6.00 -14.62
CA ILE A 24 0.56 5.24 -14.87
C ILE A 24 0.34 3.76 -14.56
N ALA A 25 -0.08 3.44 -13.34
CA ALA A 25 -0.24 2.06 -12.89
C ALA A 25 -1.21 1.94 -11.72
N THR A 26 -1.68 0.73 -11.50
CA THR A 26 -2.27 0.32 -10.21
C THR A 26 -1.26 -0.53 -9.47
N ALA A 27 -1.15 -0.35 -8.14
CA ALA A 27 -0.24 -1.15 -7.35
C ALA A 27 -0.99 -2.12 -6.44
N GLY A 28 -0.44 -3.33 -6.33
CA GLY A 28 -0.83 -4.26 -5.30
C GLY A 28 -0.26 -3.82 -3.94
N TYR A 29 -1.06 -3.95 -2.88
CA TYR A 29 -0.61 -3.84 -1.50
C TYR A 29 -0.91 -5.12 -0.76
N VAL A 30 -0.05 -5.47 0.17
CA VAL A 30 -0.14 -6.70 0.96
C VAL A 30 0.03 -6.40 2.44
N LEU A 31 -0.76 -7.08 3.25
CA LEU A 31 -0.52 -7.21 4.68
C LEU A 31 0.40 -8.41 4.88
N VAL A 32 1.59 -8.13 5.37
CA VAL A 32 2.63 -9.14 5.60
C VAL A 32 2.96 -9.27 7.07
N ALA A 33 3.48 -10.44 7.43
CA ALA A 33 3.99 -10.71 8.77
C ALA A 33 5.36 -11.38 8.72
N HIS A 34 6.13 -11.24 9.80
CA HIS A 34 7.30 -12.08 10.03
C HIS A 34 6.89 -13.56 10.11
N PRO A 35 7.66 -14.52 9.59
CA PRO A 35 7.29 -15.94 9.58
C PRO A 35 6.95 -16.52 10.97
N SER A 36 7.61 -16.05 12.03
CA SER A 36 7.34 -16.50 13.41
C SER A 36 6.07 -15.90 14.05
N PHE A 37 5.41 -14.95 13.41
CA PHE A 37 4.18 -14.39 13.93
C PHE A 37 3.07 -15.45 13.99
N ALA A 38 2.29 -15.49 15.07
CA ALA A 38 1.35 -16.59 15.34
C ALA A 38 0.19 -16.69 14.33
N ALA A 39 -0.24 -15.56 13.71
CA ALA A 39 -1.30 -15.57 12.71
C ALA A 39 -0.76 -15.88 11.31
N ASN A 40 -1.47 -16.70 10.54
CA ASN A 40 -1.21 -17.02 9.14
C ASN A 40 -2.28 -16.45 8.19
N THR A 41 -3.39 -15.96 8.75
CA THR A 41 -4.52 -15.41 8.03
C THR A 41 -4.98 -14.09 8.67
N VAL A 42 -5.76 -13.30 7.92
CA VAL A 42 -6.40 -12.09 8.47
C VAL A 42 -7.37 -12.45 9.62
N ALA A 43 -8.09 -13.56 9.53
CA ALA A 43 -9.03 -13.99 10.57
C ALA A 43 -8.29 -14.31 11.88
N GLU A 44 -7.16 -15.02 11.80
CA GLU A 44 -6.32 -15.31 12.97
C GLU A 44 -5.72 -14.03 13.57
N LEU A 45 -5.24 -13.09 12.73
CA LEU A 45 -4.77 -11.79 13.20
C LEU A 45 -5.86 -11.04 13.97
N VAL A 46 -7.08 -10.99 13.42
CA VAL A 46 -8.23 -10.33 14.07
C VAL A 46 -8.52 -10.97 15.43
N THR A 47 -8.50 -12.29 15.50
CA THR A 47 -8.71 -13.04 16.75
C THR A 47 -7.64 -12.70 17.80
N LEU A 48 -6.36 -12.73 17.40
CA LEU A 48 -5.24 -12.42 18.28
C LEU A 48 -5.28 -10.96 18.77
N ALA A 49 -5.55 -10.02 17.87
CA ALA A 49 -5.58 -8.59 18.18
C ALA A 49 -6.78 -8.23 19.09
N LYS A 50 -7.94 -8.88 18.92
CA LYS A 50 -9.08 -8.72 19.82
C LYS A 50 -8.81 -9.28 21.23
N ALA A 51 -8.09 -10.40 21.31
CA ALA A 51 -7.72 -10.99 22.60
C ALA A 51 -6.66 -10.16 23.36
N SER A 52 -5.89 -9.33 22.66
CA SER A 52 -4.82 -8.50 23.25
C SER A 52 -4.73 -7.15 22.54
N PRO A 53 -5.67 -6.21 22.78
CA PRO A 53 -5.70 -4.91 22.12
C PRO A 53 -4.39 -4.12 22.33
N GLY A 54 -3.83 -3.54 21.26
CA GLY A 54 -2.61 -2.75 21.30
C GLY A 54 -1.30 -3.52 21.54
N LYS A 55 -1.35 -4.85 21.68
CA LYS A 55 -0.16 -5.67 21.92
C LYS A 55 0.74 -5.80 20.69
N TYR A 56 0.16 -5.89 19.51
CA TYR A 56 0.90 -6.15 18.27
C TYR A 56 1.15 -4.86 17.52
N ALA A 57 2.40 -4.71 17.04
CA ALA A 57 2.82 -3.56 16.27
C ALA A 57 2.65 -3.82 14.75
N ILE A 58 2.35 -2.74 14.02
CA ILE A 58 2.29 -2.72 12.56
C ILE A 58 3.15 -1.60 12.01
N ALA A 59 4.13 -1.94 11.18
CA ALA A 59 5.02 -1.00 10.53
C ALA A 59 4.38 -0.37 9.29
N SER A 60 4.65 0.91 9.06
CA SER A 60 4.29 1.62 7.82
C SER A 60 5.48 2.39 7.26
N ALA A 61 5.35 2.88 6.02
CA ALA A 61 6.34 3.73 5.37
C ALA A 61 6.42 5.16 5.95
N GLY A 62 5.64 5.46 6.97
CA GLY A 62 5.58 6.75 7.67
C GLY A 62 4.15 7.26 7.85
N ASN A 63 4.02 8.28 8.70
CA ASN A 63 2.74 8.90 8.98
C ASN A 63 2.11 9.48 7.69
N GLY A 64 0.82 9.20 7.49
CA GLY A 64 0.07 9.72 6.34
C GLY A 64 0.38 9.06 5.00
N THR A 65 1.24 8.05 4.97
CA THR A 65 1.43 7.24 3.76
C THR A 65 0.24 6.30 3.54
N LEU A 66 0.09 5.78 2.34
CA LEU A 66 -0.96 4.83 2.03
C LEU A 66 -0.85 3.55 2.88
N ASN A 67 0.37 3.09 3.17
CA ASN A 67 0.63 1.98 4.10
C ASN A 67 0.03 2.21 5.48
N HIS A 68 0.18 3.43 6.03
CA HIS A 68 -0.42 3.81 7.31
C HIS A 68 -1.95 3.81 7.22
N LEU A 69 -2.52 4.46 6.20
CA LEU A 69 -3.98 4.53 6.05
C LEU A 69 -4.63 3.16 5.89
N ILE A 70 -4.01 2.26 5.12
CA ILE A 70 -4.50 0.88 4.99
C ILE A 70 -4.48 0.18 6.35
N GLY A 71 -3.43 0.37 7.15
CA GLY A 71 -3.35 -0.15 8.51
C GLY A 71 -4.48 0.37 9.42
N GLU A 72 -4.76 1.66 9.37
CA GLU A 72 -5.87 2.28 10.13
C GLU A 72 -7.24 1.81 9.64
N MET A 73 -7.42 1.70 8.32
CA MET A 73 -8.66 1.16 7.73
C MET A 73 -8.89 -0.29 8.16
N LEU A 74 -7.84 -1.12 8.19
CA LEU A 74 -7.91 -2.50 8.66
C LEU A 74 -8.35 -2.55 10.13
N GLN A 75 -7.72 -1.75 10.99
CA GLN A 75 -8.05 -1.67 12.41
C GLN A 75 -9.52 -1.29 12.61
N LYS A 76 -9.97 -0.25 11.92
CA LYS A 76 -11.36 0.22 11.98
C LYS A 76 -12.36 -0.82 11.46
N ALA A 77 -12.08 -1.44 10.32
CA ALA A 77 -12.97 -2.41 9.69
C ALA A 77 -13.08 -3.71 10.49
N ALA A 78 -11.98 -4.15 11.13
CA ALA A 78 -11.94 -5.37 11.92
C ALA A 78 -12.31 -5.15 13.41
N GLY A 79 -12.40 -3.90 13.88
CA GLY A 79 -12.60 -3.57 15.30
C GLY A 79 -11.44 -4.05 16.17
N ILE A 80 -10.20 -3.83 15.73
CA ILE A 80 -8.96 -4.23 16.43
C ILE A 80 -8.10 -3.01 16.73
N GLN A 81 -7.12 -3.18 17.63
CA GLN A 81 -6.12 -2.16 17.95
C GLN A 81 -4.72 -2.74 17.74
N LEU A 82 -3.93 -2.07 16.88
CA LEU A 82 -2.52 -2.35 16.62
C LEU A 82 -1.70 -1.11 16.94
N GLN A 83 -0.46 -1.30 17.39
CA GLN A 83 0.45 -0.19 17.64
C GLN A 83 1.14 0.21 16.33
N HIS A 84 0.85 1.41 15.82
CA HIS A 84 1.48 1.91 14.60
C HIS A 84 2.93 2.33 14.84
N ILE A 85 3.86 1.82 14.02
CA ILE A 85 5.28 2.17 14.02
C ILE A 85 5.64 2.80 12.66
N PRO A 86 5.83 4.14 12.60
CA PRO A 86 6.18 4.82 11.36
C PRO A 86 7.68 4.72 11.05
N TYR A 87 8.02 4.37 9.81
CA TYR A 87 9.39 4.34 9.29
C TYR A 87 9.62 5.45 8.25
N LYS A 88 10.87 5.67 7.87
CA LYS A 88 11.24 6.59 6.76
C LYS A 88 11.25 5.83 5.43
N GLY A 89 10.10 5.26 5.03
CA GLY A 89 9.92 4.54 3.78
C GLY A 89 9.67 3.03 3.94
N SER A 90 9.12 2.42 2.86
CA SER A 90 8.72 1.00 2.84
C SER A 90 9.90 0.04 3.03
N ALA A 91 11.09 0.38 2.51
CA ALA A 91 12.26 -0.48 2.62
C ALA A 91 12.72 -0.66 4.08
N ALA A 92 12.78 0.43 4.86
CA ALA A 92 13.14 0.38 6.27
C ALA A 92 12.11 -0.44 7.08
N ALA A 93 10.81 -0.22 6.83
CA ALA A 93 9.76 -1.01 7.47
C ALA A 93 9.85 -2.50 7.12
N ALA A 94 10.10 -2.84 5.84
CA ALA A 94 10.26 -4.23 5.41
C ALA A 94 11.47 -4.91 6.08
N THR A 95 12.61 -4.21 6.18
CA THR A 95 13.82 -4.73 6.82
C THR A 95 13.57 -5.12 8.28
N ASP A 96 12.89 -4.28 9.04
CA ASP A 96 12.62 -4.54 10.44
C ASP A 96 11.58 -5.66 10.64
N VAL A 97 10.62 -5.80 9.73
CA VAL A 97 9.70 -6.95 9.76
C VAL A 97 10.44 -8.24 9.41
N VAL A 98 11.31 -8.23 8.40
CA VAL A 98 12.17 -9.38 8.04
C VAL A 98 13.11 -9.75 9.19
N GLY A 99 13.60 -8.76 9.93
CA GLY A 99 14.43 -8.95 11.13
C GLY A 99 13.66 -9.35 12.39
N GLY A 100 12.31 -9.42 12.32
CA GLY A 100 11.46 -9.79 13.48
C GLY A 100 11.31 -8.70 14.53
N GLN A 101 11.80 -7.47 14.28
CA GLN A 101 11.68 -6.34 15.22
C GLN A 101 10.22 -5.85 15.33
N VAL A 102 9.48 -5.88 14.24
CA VAL A 102 8.04 -5.58 14.18
C VAL A 102 7.33 -6.74 13.51
N PRO A 103 6.23 -7.27 14.08
CA PRO A 103 5.61 -8.49 13.58
C PRO A 103 4.85 -8.31 12.25
N LEU A 104 4.33 -7.12 11.96
CA LEU A 104 3.41 -6.87 10.86
C LEU A 104 3.80 -5.62 10.06
N SER A 105 3.46 -5.61 8.78
CA SER A 105 3.51 -4.39 7.96
C SER A 105 2.50 -4.42 6.82
N VAL A 106 2.04 -3.24 6.40
CA VAL A 106 1.44 -3.04 5.08
C VAL A 106 2.55 -2.63 4.12
N GLN A 107 2.71 -3.35 3.03
CA GLN A 107 3.76 -3.11 2.03
C GLN A 107 3.17 -2.98 0.63
N SER A 108 3.81 -2.18 -0.24
CA SER A 108 3.54 -2.29 -1.66
C SER A 108 4.09 -3.62 -2.17
N LEU A 109 3.39 -4.26 -3.10
CA LEU A 109 3.80 -5.56 -3.62
C LEU A 109 5.22 -5.55 -4.22
N PRO A 110 5.62 -4.55 -5.02
CA PRO A 110 7.00 -4.49 -5.54
C PRO A 110 8.06 -4.46 -4.44
N SER A 111 7.79 -3.82 -3.29
CA SER A 111 8.76 -3.76 -2.19
C SER A 111 8.82 -5.05 -1.35
N ALA A 112 7.78 -5.87 -1.38
CA ALA A 112 7.67 -7.07 -0.55
C ALA A 112 7.92 -8.38 -1.31
N ILE A 113 7.70 -8.42 -2.63
CA ILE A 113 7.62 -9.66 -3.41
C ILE A 113 8.88 -10.52 -3.31
N ALA A 114 10.07 -9.91 -3.31
CA ALA A 114 11.33 -10.64 -3.18
C ALA A 114 11.46 -11.34 -1.82
N PHE A 115 11.05 -10.66 -0.74
CA PHE A 115 11.06 -11.23 0.62
C PHE A 115 9.99 -12.33 0.79
N ILE A 116 8.83 -12.15 0.17
CA ILE A 116 7.75 -13.16 0.16
C ILE A 116 8.23 -14.43 -0.55
N LYS A 117 8.78 -14.29 -1.77
CA LYS A 117 9.32 -15.43 -2.54
C LYS A 117 10.48 -16.13 -1.82
N ALA A 118 11.28 -15.40 -1.04
CA ALA A 118 12.36 -15.95 -0.23
C ALA A 118 11.89 -16.56 1.12
N GLY A 119 10.57 -16.54 1.41
CA GLY A 119 10.02 -17.04 2.68
C GLY A 119 10.37 -16.19 3.90
N LYS A 120 10.92 -14.99 3.71
CA LYS A 120 11.28 -14.05 4.78
C LYS A 120 10.11 -13.22 5.28
N LEU A 121 9.06 -13.13 4.51
CA LEU A 121 7.76 -12.56 4.89
C LEU A 121 6.66 -13.53 4.48
N LYS A 122 5.65 -13.68 5.33
CA LYS A 122 4.42 -14.39 4.96
C LYS A 122 3.30 -13.39 4.67
N VAL A 123 2.46 -13.69 3.69
CA VAL A 123 1.30 -12.87 3.32
C VAL A 123 0.10 -13.30 4.14
N LEU A 124 -0.50 -12.37 4.87
CA LEU A 124 -1.78 -12.59 5.55
C LEU A 124 -2.96 -12.30 4.63
N GLY A 125 -2.83 -11.31 3.74
CA GLY A 125 -3.84 -10.98 2.76
C GLY A 125 -3.41 -9.86 1.80
N VAL A 126 -4.03 -9.86 0.63
CA VAL A 126 -3.88 -8.82 -0.38
C VAL A 126 -4.91 -7.72 -0.11
N VAL A 127 -4.49 -6.46 -0.19
CA VAL A 127 -5.34 -5.28 0.09
C VAL A 127 -6.31 -5.00 -1.07
N ASN A 128 -5.93 -5.37 -2.29
CA ASN A 128 -6.73 -5.12 -3.48
C ASN A 128 -8.09 -5.85 -3.41
N GLU A 129 -9.09 -5.36 -4.14
CA GLU A 129 -10.43 -5.98 -4.22
C GLU A 129 -10.40 -7.39 -4.82
N LYS A 130 -9.44 -7.65 -5.70
CA LYS A 130 -9.23 -8.95 -6.34
C LYS A 130 -7.82 -9.44 -6.02
N ARG A 131 -7.64 -10.77 -6.08
CA ARG A 131 -6.31 -11.37 -5.98
C ARG A 131 -5.40 -10.83 -7.07
N VAL A 132 -4.11 -10.71 -6.76
CA VAL A 132 -3.11 -10.18 -7.69
C VAL A 132 -2.38 -11.32 -8.39
N ALA A 133 -2.09 -11.17 -9.68
CA ALA A 133 -1.45 -12.23 -10.49
C ALA A 133 -0.09 -12.69 -9.93
N ALA A 134 0.65 -11.79 -9.29
CA ALA A 134 1.95 -12.11 -8.69
C ALA A 134 1.86 -13.00 -7.44
N LEU A 135 0.65 -13.10 -6.81
CA LEU A 135 0.37 -13.90 -5.61
C LEU A 135 -1.03 -14.54 -5.75
N PRO A 136 -1.24 -15.47 -6.69
CA PRO A 136 -2.57 -15.99 -7.01
C PRO A 136 -3.22 -16.76 -5.85
N ASP A 137 -2.42 -17.38 -4.99
CA ASP A 137 -2.89 -18.15 -3.84
C ASP A 137 -3.18 -17.29 -2.61
N ALA A 138 -2.70 -16.02 -2.57
CA ALA A 138 -2.94 -15.16 -1.44
C ALA A 138 -4.39 -14.63 -1.44
N PRO A 139 -5.15 -14.83 -0.34
CA PRO A 139 -6.51 -14.31 -0.25
C PRO A 139 -6.52 -12.80 -0.18
N THR A 140 -7.61 -12.17 -0.62
CA THR A 140 -7.82 -10.75 -0.35
C THR A 140 -8.28 -10.55 1.10
N ILE A 141 -7.97 -9.39 1.69
CA ILE A 141 -8.50 -9.04 3.01
C ILE A 141 -10.04 -8.99 2.97
N GLY A 142 -10.62 -8.60 1.83
CA GLY A 142 -12.06 -8.57 1.60
C GLY A 142 -12.75 -9.93 1.68
N GLU A 143 -12.04 -11.03 1.45
CA GLU A 143 -12.57 -12.38 1.66
C GLU A 143 -12.87 -12.66 3.15
N THR A 144 -12.16 -12.01 4.06
CA THR A 144 -12.39 -12.10 5.52
C THR A 144 -13.21 -10.92 6.05
N ILE A 145 -12.91 -9.70 5.61
CA ILE A 145 -13.54 -8.46 6.07
C ILE A 145 -14.32 -7.88 4.89
N LYS A 146 -15.62 -8.17 4.84
CA LYS A 146 -16.49 -7.74 3.73
C LYS A 146 -16.43 -6.23 3.49
N GLY A 147 -16.29 -5.83 2.25
CA GLY A 147 -16.17 -4.43 1.84
C GLY A 147 -14.79 -3.82 2.03
N PHE A 148 -13.81 -4.58 2.52
CA PHE A 148 -12.43 -4.16 2.53
C PHE A 148 -11.79 -4.41 1.15
N GLY A 149 -11.27 -3.37 0.56
CA GLY A 149 -10.54 -3.44 -0.70
C GLY A 149 -10.12 -2.04 -1.12
N GLN A 150 -8.93 -1.94 -1.68
CA GLN A 150 -8.40 -0.70 -2.24
C GLN A 150 -7.70 -1.02 -3.54
N ALA A 151 -7.89 -0.17 -4.54
CA ALA A 151 -7.14 -0.22 -5.79
C ALA A 151 -6.24 1.02 -5.88
N PRO A 152 -5.10 1.02 -5.18
CA PRO A 152 -4.17 2.15 -5.23
C PRO A 152 -3.68 2.37 -6.65
N TRP A 153 -3.65 3.62 -7.09
CA TRP A 153 -3.23 3.99 -8.42
C TRP A 153 -2.20 5.11 -8.38
N TYR A 154 -1.37 5.16 -9.40
CA TYR A 154 -0.39 6.21 -9.64
C TYR A 154 -0.73 6.94 -10.92
N ALA A 155 -0.58 8.27 -10.89
CA ALA A 155 -0.77 9.09 -12.08
C ALA A 155 0.25 10.24 -12.09
N LEU A 156 0.51 10.74 -13.27
CA LEU A 156 1.28 11.96 -13.49
C LEU A 156 0.34 13.16 -13.49
N PHE A 157 0.76 14.22 -12.81
CA PHE A 157 0.10 15.51 -12.79
C PHE A 157 1.10 16.60 -13.18
N ALA A 158 0.64 17.63 -13.84
CA ALA A 158 1.38 18.86 -14.11
C ALA A 158 0.87 19.97 -13.17
N PRO A 159 1.63 21.04 -12.95
CA PRO A 159 1.12 22.26 -12.29
C PRO A 159 -0.09 22.82 -13.01
N ALA A 160 -1.03 23.42 -12.27
CA ALA A 160 -2.16 24.13 -12.86
C ALA A 160 -1.66 25.24 -13.79
N GLY A 161 -2.39 25.47 -14.90
CA GLY A 161 -1.99 26.43 -15.92
C GLY A 161 -0.96 25.93 -16.94
N THR A 162 -0.49 24.67 -16.81
CA THR A 162 0.29 24.06 -17.89
C THR A 162 -0.55 24.02 -19.17
N SER A 163 0.00 24.54 -20.28
CA SER A 163 -0.73 24.67 -21.54
C SER A 163 -1.20 23.33 -22.10
N ALA A 164 -2.38 23.33 -22.72
CA ALA A 164 -2.97 22.11 -23.27
C ALA A 164 -2.05 21.36 -24.26
N PRO A 165 -1.28 22.01 -25.15
CA PRO A 165 -0.32 21.30 -26.00
C PRO A 165 0.75 20.56 -25.24
N ILE A 166 1.28 21.14 -24.14
CA ILE A 166 2.29 20.49 -23.29
C ILE A 166 1.67 19.29 -22.58
N VAL A 167 0.48 19.41 -22.01
CA VAL A 167 -0.24 18.31 -21.37
C VAL A 167 -0.46 17.16 -22.35
N ALA A 168 -0.92 17.48 -23.58
CA ALA A 168 -1.15 16.47 -24.62
C ALA A 168 0.17 15.77 -25.04
N GLN A 169 1.27 16.51 -25.15
CA GLN A 169 2.58 15.94 -25.45
C GLN A 169 3.05 15.01 -24.33
N LEU A 170 2.97 15.43 -23.06
CA LEU A 170 3.33 14.59 -21.92
C LEU A 170 2.46 13.33 -21.85
N GLN A 171 1.17 13.45 -22.13
CA GLN A 171 0.25 12.32 -22.16
C GLN A 171 0.64 11.30 -23.23
N ALA A 172 0.98 11.76 -24.44
CA ALA A 172 1.45 10.90 -25.53
C ALA A 172 2.77 10.19 -25.20
N GLU A 173 3.72 10.90 -24.55
CA GLU A 173 4.98 10.30 -24.13
C GLU A 173 4.80 9.26 -23.03
N VAL A 174 3.94 9.53 -22.04
CA VAL A 174 3.60 8.56 -20.99
C VAL A 174 2.97 7.31 -21.63
N ALA A 175 2.01 7.48 -22.54
CA ALA A 175 1.38 6.36 -23.23
C ALA A 175 2.42 5.49 -23.96
N ARG A 176 3.34 6.11 -24.73
CA ARG A 176 4.44 5.40 -25.40
C ARG A 176 5.38 4.70 -24.43
N ALA A 177 5.72 5.36 -23.31
CA ALA A 177 6.59 4.75 -22.31
C ALA A 177 5.95 3.52 -21.67
N LEU A 178 4.63 3.54 -21.42
CA LEU A 178 3.88 2.43 -20.86
C LEU A 178 3.73 1.23 -21.81
N GLU A 179 3.95 1.41 -23.12
CA GLU A 179 3.98 0.33 -24.11
C GLU A 179 5.39 -0.30 -24.25
N HIS A 180 6.41 0.35 -23.68
CA HIS A 180 7.78 -0.12 -23.80
C HIS A 180 8.01 -1.35 -22.93
N LYS A 181 8.58 -2.41 -23.52
CA LYS A 181 8.72 -3.72 -22.87
C LYS A 181 9.41 -3.65 -21.51
N ASP A 182 10.52 -2.90 -21.43
CA ASP A 182 11.29 -2.76 -20.17
C ASP A 182 10.49 -2.05 -19.06
N VAL A 183 9.50 -1.22 -19.42
CA VAL A 183 8.62 -0.55 -18.46
C VAL A 183 7.53 -1.51 -18.00
N VAL A 184 6.89 -2.21 -18.93
CA VAL A 184 5.85 -3.21 -18.65
C VAL A 184 6.37 -4.32 -17.75
N GLU A 185 7.62 -4.77 -17.95
CA GLU A 185 8.23 -5.82 -17.13
C GLU A 185 8.55 -5.38 -15.69
N LYS A 186 8.59 -4.06 -15.42
CA LYS A 186 8.90 -3.50 -14.09
C LYS A 186 7.69 -2.99 -13.33
N LEU A 187 6.55 -2.81 -13.99
CA LEU A 187 5.28 -2.40 -13.40
C LEU A 187 4.45 -3.60 -12.96
#